data_36c1b0cc8c49b1663568d4f77ea8e5a3
#
_entry.id   36c1b0cc8c49b1663568d4f77ea8e5a3
#
_cell.length_a   1.000
_cell.length_b   1.000
_cell.length_c   1.000
_cell.angle_alpha   90.00
_cell.angle_beta   90.00
_cell.angle_gamma   90.00
#
_symmetry.space_group_name_H-M   'P 1'
#
loop_
_entity.id
_entity.type
_entity.pdbx_description
1 polymer ?
#
loop_
_entity_poly.entity_id
_entity_poly.type
_entity_poly.pdbx_seq_one_letter_code
_entity_poly.pdbx_strand_id
1 'polypeptide(L)'
;MLQRAEPRVESKLRRAPDEVKLYFTERLEPAYSTLRVLDTRGLQVDRRDSRVDRANPMLLRATLPPLPPGTYKVHWRVLSIDADVTEGTFSFRIE
;
A
#
# COMPACT_ATOMS: atom_id res chain seq x y z
N MET A 1 8.28 -5.34 9.23
CA MET A 1 8.92 -5.56 7.91
C MET A 1 7.90 -6.00 6.90
N LEU A 2 7.90 -5.41 5.72
CA LEU A 2 6.98 -5.80 4.66
C LEU A 2 7.32 -7.23 4.19
N GLN A 3 6.31 -8.10 4.21
CA GLN A 3 6.46 -9.50 3.84
C GLN A 3 5.94 -9.78 2.44
N ARG A 4 4.79 -9.19 2.09
CA ARG A 4 4.12 -9.43 0.82
C ARG A 4 3.27 -8.22 0.45
N ALA A 5 3.18 -7.95 -0.84
CA ALA A 5 2.35 -6.85 -1.36
C ALA A 5 1.44 -7.34 -2.49
N GLU A 6 0.26 -6.74 -2.60
CA GLU A 6 -0.67 -6.92 -3.72
C GLU A 6 -1.13 -5.53 -4.15
N PRO A 7 -0.80 -5.06 -5.36
CA PRO A 7 0.01 -5.77 -6.36
C PRO A 7 1.44 -6.01 -5.89
N ARG A 8 2.07 -7.02 -6.48
CA ARG A 8 3.45 -7.35 -6.13
C ARG A 8 4.41 -6.21 -6.45
N VAL A 9 5.48 -6.13 -5.65
CA VAL A 9 6.57 -5.18 -5.87
C VAL A 9 7.09 -5.30 -7.30
N GLU A 10 7.19 -4.16 -8.00
CA GLU A 10 7.69 -4.08 -9.38
C GLU A 10 6.91 -4.94 -10.39
N SER A 11 5.62 -5.17 -10.15
CA SER A 11 4.80 -5.99 -11.04
C SER A 11 4.21 -5.16 -12.18
N LYS A 12 3.84 -5.88 -13.25
CA LYS A 12 3.10 -5.33 -14.39
C LYS A 12 1.75 -6.02 -14.46
N LEU A 13 0.68 -5.22 -14.50
CA LEU A 13 -0.68 -5.72 -14.44
C LEU A 13 -1.42 -5.37 -15.72
N ARG A 14 -2.25 -6.28 -16.19
CA ARG A 14 -3.15 -6.03 -17.34
C ARG A 14 -4.44 -5.34 -16.91
N ARG A 15 -4.80 -5.48 -15.64
CA ARG A 15 -5.99 -4.86 -15.07
C ARG A 15 -5.60 -3.98 -13.91
N ALA A 16 -6.31 -2.86 -13.77
CA ALA A 16 -6.14 -2.00 -12.61
C ALA A 16 -6.62 -2.76 -11.35
N PRO A 17 -5.82 -2.76 -10.28
CA PRO A 17 -6.26 -3.38 -9.03
C PRO A 17 -7.30 -2.52 -8.34
N ASP A 18 -8.15 -3.14 -7.52
CA ASP A 18 -9.18 -2.44 -6.75
C ASP A 18 -8.63 -1.88 -5.45
N GLU A 19 -7.54 -2.44 -4.97
CA GLU A 19 -6.92 -1.98 -3.74
C GLU A 19 -5.45 -2.39 -3.67
N VAL A 20 -4.74 -1.75 -2.76
CA VAL A 20 -3.37 -2.13 -2.39
C VAL A 20 -3.45 -2.80 -1.03
N LYS A 21 -2.80 -3.95 -0.89
CA LYS A 21 -2.69 -4.69 0.37
C LYS A 21 -1.22 -4.93 0.68
N LEU A 22 -0.83 -4.54 1.88
CA LEU A 22 0.54 -4.74 2.35
C LEU A 22 0.51 -5.61 3.61
N TYR A 23 1.18 -6.75 3.55
CA TYR A 23 1.25 -7.70 4.66
C TYR A 23 2.61 -7.57 5.34
N PHE A 24 2.58 -7.34 6.64
CA PHE A 24 3.79 -7.15 7.44
C PHE A 24 4.01 -8.34 8.36
N THR A 25 5.23 -8.44 8.88
CA THR A 25 5.60 -9.54 9.78
C THR A 25 5.17 -9.28 11.21
N GLU A 26 4.73 -8.08 11.53
CA GLU A 26 4.34 -7.67 12.88
C GLU A 26 2.98 -7.00 12.87
N ARG A 27 2.33 -7.01 14.02
CA ARG A 27 1.07 -6.30 14.20
C ARG A 27 1.32 -4.79 14.12
N LEU A 28 0.40 -4.07 13.52
CA LEU A 28 0.53 -2.63 13.26
C LEU A 28 -0.35 -1.82 14.20
N GLU A 29 0.15 -0.63 14.56
CA GLU A 29 -0.64 0.38 15.27
C GLU A 29 -1.53 1.10 14.25
N PRO A 30 -2.86 0.94 14.31
CA PRO A 30 -3.74 1.51 13.28
C PRO A 30 -3.63 3.02 13.13
N ALA A 31 -3.48 3.74 14.24
CA ALA A 31 -3.44 5.20 14.22
C ALA A 31 -2.18 5.78 13.58
N TYR A 32 -1.13 4.96 13.46
CA TYR A 32 0.19 5.43 12.99
C TYR A 32 0.69 4.67 11.77
N SER A 33 -0.20 3.93 11.10
CA SER A 33 0.18 3.12 9.94
C SER A 33 -0.66 3.56 8.75
N THR A 34 0.02 3.94 7.67
CA THR A 34 -0.66 4.49 6.50
C THR A 34 0.10 4.12 5.22
N LEU A 35 -0.63 4.08 4.11
CA LEU A 35 -0.04 3.99 2.78
C LEU A 35 -0.71 5.00 1.86
N ARG A 36 -0.01 5.37 0.80
CA ARG A 36 -0.57 6.19 -0.26
C ARG A 36 -0.02 5.71 -1.59
N VAL A 37 -0.78 5.95 -2.65
CA VAL A 37 -0.41 5.58 -4.00
C VAL A 37 -0.32 6.86 -4.81
N LEU A 38 0.80 7.04 -5.50
CA LEU A 38 1.10 8.24 -6.26
C LEU A 38 1.27 7.90 -7.73
N ASP A 39 0.85 8.80 -8.62
CA ASP A 39 1.14 8.67 -10.04
C ASP A 39 2.54 9.25 -10.35
N THR A 40 2.93 9.27 -11.64
CA THR A 40 4.26 9.76 -12.03
C THR A 40 4.47 11.24 -11.81
N ARG A 41 3.39 12.00 -11.56
CA ARG A 41 3.48 13.43 -11.25
C ARG A 41 3.51 13.67 -9.75
N GLY A 42 3.48 12.60 -8.93
CA GLY A 42 3.46 12.70 -7.49
C GLY A 42 2.09 13.02 -6.91
N LEU A 43 1.02 12.89 -7.70
CA LEU A 43 -0.33 13.10 -7.20
C LEU A 43 -0.87 11.82 -6.56
N GLN A 44 -1.49 11.97 -5.40
CA GLN A 44 -2.10 10.84 -4.69
C GLN A 44 -3.37 10.41 -5.41
N VAL A 45 -3.44 9.14 -5.76
CA VAL A 45 -4.55 8.59 -6.57
C VAL A 45 -5.41 7.57 -5.84
N ASP A 46 -5.00 7.12 -4.65
CA ASP A 46 -5.84 6.24 -3.84
C ASP A 46 -7.02 7.01 -3.24
N ARG A 47 -8.00 6.28 -2.69
CA ARG A 47 -9.21 6.89 -2.12
C ARG A 47 -9.00 7.50 -0.74
N ARG A 48 -7.77 7.55 -0.24
CA ARG A 48 -7.40 8.14 1.05
C ARG A 48 -8.09 7.46 2.23
N ASP A 49 -8.25 6.14 2.11
CA ASP A 49 -8.91 5.31 3.12
C ASP A 49 -7.97 4.25 3.70
N SER A 50 -6.66 4.49 3.65
CA SER A 50 -5.71 3.51 4.16
C SER A 50 -6.01 3.17 5.62
N ARG A 51 -5.94 1.88 5.93
CA ARG A 51 -6.31 1.38 7.25
C ARG A 51 -5.70 0.02 7.49
N VAL A 52 -5.52 -0.31 8.78
CA VAL A 52 -5.19 -1.66 9.18
C VAL A 52 -6.48 -2.48 9.16
N ASP A 53 -6.42 -3.66 8.56
CA ASP A 53 -7.57 -4.53 8.45
C ASP A 53 -8.03 -5.00 9.82
N ARG A 54 -9.36 -5.00 10.06
CA ARG A 54 -9.92 -5.38 11.37
C ARG A 54 -9.68 -6.85 11.69
N ALA A 55 -9.73 -7.70 10.68
CA ALA A 55 -9.57 -9.14 10.87
C ALA A 55 -8.11 -9.58 10.88
N ASN A 56 -7.21 -8.75 10.33
CA ASN A 56 -5.79 -9.08 10.25
C ASN A 56 -4.95 -7.87 10.63
N PRO A 57 -4.46 -7.79 11.87
CA PRO A 57 -3.69 -6.63 12.33
C PRO A 57 -2.32 -6.47 11.67
N MET A 58 -1.91 -7.41 10.82
CA MET A 58 -0.67 -7.33 10.06
C MET A 58 -0.91 -6.86 8.63
N LEU A 59 -2.14 -6.54 8.27
CA LEU A 59 -2.52 -6.11 6.92
C LEU A 59 -2.89 -4.63 6.90
N LEU A 60 -2.17 -3.86 6.09
CA LEU A 60 -2.49 -2.47 5.80
C LEU A 60 -3.06 -2.41 4.38
N ARG A 61 -4.19 -1.73 4.20
CA ARG A 61 -4.87 -1.69 2.90
C ARG A 61 -5.45 -0.33 2.58
N ALA A 62 -5.58 -0.05 1.28
CA ALA A 62 -6.24 1.15 0.78
C ALA A 62 -6.94 0.83 -0.53
N THR A 63 -8.11 1.43 -0.77
CA THR A 63 -8.85 1.19 -2.00
C THR A 63 -8.41 2.16 -3.09
N LEU A 64 -8.54 1.70 -4.34
CA LEU A 64 -8.16 2.46 -5.52
C LEU A 64 -9.38 2.71 -6.39
N PRO A 65 -9.54 3.93 -6.92
CA PRO A 65 -10.50 4.16 -7.98
C PRO A 65 -10.02 3.50 -9.26
N PRO A 66 -10.85 3.44 -10.32
CA PRO A 66 -10.35 3.03 -11.62
C PRO A 66 -9.15 3.88 -12.03
N LEU A 67 -8.03 3.23 -12.35
CA LEU A 67 -6.80 3.92 -12.73
C LEU A 67 -6.44 3.62 -14.18
N PRO A 68 -6.01 4.63 -14.95
CA PRO A 68 -5.54 4.41 -16.32
C PRO A 68 -4.21 3.67 -16.35
N PRO A 69 -3.83 3.11 -17.49
CA PRO A 69 -2.49 2.55 -17.65
C PRO A 69 -1.41 3.56 -17.27
N GLY A 70 -0.36 3.07 -16.62
CA GLY A 70 0.73 3.91 -16.17
C GLY A 70 1.50 3.28 -15.03
N THR A 71 2.49 4.00 -14.54
CA THR A 71 3.32 3.57 -13.42
C THR A 71 2.86 4.27 -12.15
N TYR A 72 2.73 3.50 -11.08
CA TYR A 72 2.27 4.01 -9.79
C TYR A 72 3.26 3.61 -8.69
N LYS A 73 3.44 4.51 -7.74
CA LYS A 73 4.33 4.28 -6.60
C LYS A 73 3.49 4.13 -5.33
N VAL A 74 3.72 3.05 -4.60
CA VAL A 74 3.14 2.86 -3.28
C VAL A 74 4.17 3.32 -2.26
N HIS A 75 3.76 4.24 -1.39
CA HIS A 75 4.59 4.72 -0.29
C HIS A 75 3.90 4.37 1.01
N TRP A 76 4.60 3.69 1.92
CA TRP A 76 4.02 3.28 3.19
C TRP A 76 4.90 3.67 4.36
N ARG A 77 4.26 3.92 5.47
CA ARG A 77 4.92 4.16 6.75
C ARG A 77 4.07 3.50 7.82
N VAL A 78 4.68 2.63 8.61
CA VAL A 78 3.98 1.87 9.64
C VAL A 78 4.72 1.92 10.95
N LEU A 79 3.95 1.81 12.04
CA LEU A 79 4.47 1.65 13.39
C LEU A 79 4.00 0.28 13.87
N SER A 80 4.93 -0.59 14.26
CA SER A 80 4.57 -1.87 14.85
C SER A 80 4.20 -1.69 16.32
N ILE A 81 3.51 -2.67 16.90
CA ILE A 81 3.16 -2.63 18.31
C ILE A 81 4.39 -2.65 19.22
N ASP A 82 5.54 -3.07 18.68
CA ASP A 82 6.83 -3.04 19.40
C ASP A 82 7.54 -1.70 19.25
N ALA A 83 6.86 -0.69 18.71
CA ALA A 83 7.34 0.67 18.55
C ALA A 83 8.44 0.83 17.49
N ASP A 84 8.52 -0.07 16.52
CA ASP A 84 9.43 0.06 15.39
C ASP A 84 8.73 0.77 14.23
N VAL A 85 9.32 1.88 13.78
CA VAL A 85 8.85 2.60 12.60
C VAL A 85 9.60 2.09 11.39
N THR A 86 8.87 1.68 10.35
CA THR A 86 9.46 1.35 9.06
C THR A 86 8.71 2.06 7.96
N GLU A 87 9.40 2.42 6.89
CA GLU A 87 8.76 2.99 5.70
C GLU A 87 9.51 2.55 4.46
N GLY A 88 8.81 2.61 3.34
CA GLY A 88 9.38 2.20 2.08
C GLY A 88 8.49 2.57 0.92
N THR A 89 9.00 2.30 -0.27
CA THR A 89 8.29 2.54 -1.51
C THR A 89 8.52 1.38 -2.46
N PHE A 90 7.54 1.14 -3.32
CA PHE A 90 7.72 0.27 -4.47
C PHE A 90 6.77 0.73 -5.57
N SER A 91 7.01 0.25 -6.78
CA SER A 91 6.18 0.63 -7.93
C SER A 91 5.48 -0.58 -8.50
N PHE A 92 4.33 -0.33 -9.14
CA PHE A 92 3.68 -1.28 -10.02
C PHE A 92 3.21 -0.56 -11.27
N ARG A 93 2.97 -1.32 -12.33
CA ARG A 93 2.56 -0.75 -13.61
C ARG A 93 1.28 -1.41 -14.11
N ILE A 94 0.36 -0.57 -14.58
CA ILE A 94 -0.84 -1.01 -15.29
C ILE A 94 -0.57 -0.81 -16.77
N GLU A 95 -0.67 -1.88 -17.53
CA GLU A 95 -0.40 -1.86 -18.99
C GLU A 95 -1.61 -1.59 -19.85
#